data_6752408a059962e03c6d37e12235139d
#
_entry.id   6752408a059962e03c6d37e12235139d
#
_cell.length_a   1.000
_cell.length_b   1.000
_cell.length_c   1.000
_cell.angle_alpha   90.00
_cell.angle_beta   90.00
_cell.angle_gamma   90.00
#
_symmetry.space_group_name_H-M   'P 1'
#
loop_
_entity.id
_entity.type
_entity.pdbx_description
1 polymer ?
#
loop_
_entity_poly.entity_id
_entity_poly.type
_entity_poly.pdbx_seq_one_letter_code
_entity_poly.pdbx_strand_id
1 'polypeptide(L)'
;MYGLGTIINTGAIVAGGLAGTLFGRFLKENVQDTLSKCCGVSTLMIGIAGALEKMLTLENGAISSGGSMLLVLCLTVGGVIGELLNLEGAFEAFGRWLKEKTGNAKDKGFVNAFVTASLTVCIGAMAIVGSIQDGLTGDYSVLATKAVLDFIIIMVMSCSLGPGAAFSAIPVAILQGSVTALAGLVRPMMTEAALNNLSLVGSVLIFCVGINLLWGKKIRVANLLPAIVLAVAAAFL
;
A
#
# COMPACT_ATOMS: atom_id res chain seq x y z
N MET A 1 -1.87 -12.26 21.91
CA MET A 1 -0.56 -12.70 21.37
C MET A 1 -0.07 -11.55 20.51
N TYR A 2 1.02 -10.92 20.87
CA TYR A 2 1.57 -9.79 20.13
C TYR A 2 2.05 -10.24 18.74
N GLY A 3 1.75 -9.47 17.69
CA GLY A 3 2.13 -9.79 16.31
C GLY A 3 1.18 -10.75 15.58
N LEU A 4 0.08 -11.18 16.20
CA LEU A 4 -0.90 -12.08 15.58
C LEU A 4 -1.58 -11.42 14.38
N GLY A 5 -1.88 -10.14 14.45
CA GLY A 5 -2.49 -9.39 13.35
C GLY A 5 -1.61 -9.36 12.10
N THR A 6 -0.31 -9.15 12.27
CA THR A 6 0.66 -9.20 11.16
C THR A 6 0.70 -10.59 10.51
N ILE A 7 0.67 -11.66 11.32
CA ILE A 7 0.66 -13.04 10.81
C ILE A 7 -0.63 -13.32 10.04
N ILE A 8 -1.78 -12.91 10.59
CA ILE A 8 -3.09 -13.06 9.93
C ILE A 8 -3.11 -12.33 8.59
N ASN A 9 -2.66 -11.06 8.56
CA ASN A 9 -2.67 -10.27 7.34
C ASN A 9 -1.71 -10.85 6.29
N THR A 10 -0.49 -11.19 6.68
CA THR A 10 0.48 -11.82 5.78
C THR A 10 -0.04 -13.14 5.23
N GLY A 11 -0.64 -13.98 6.08
CA GLY A 11 -1.27 -15.24 5.68
C GLY A 11 -2.44 -15.04 4.72
N ALA A 12 -3.26 -14.01 4.93
CA ALA A 12 -4.36 -13.65 4.06
C ALA A 12 -3.87 -13.22 2.66
N ILE A 13 -2.80 -12.42 2.59
CA ILE A 13 -2.16 -12.02 1.33
C ILE A 13 -1.66 -13.25 0.56
N VAL A 14 -0.96 -14.17 1.24
CA VAL A 14 -0.48 -15.42 0.61
C VAL A 14 -1.65 -16.25 0.11
N ALA A 15 -2.69 -16.45 0.92
CA ALA A 15 -3.88 -17.23 0.56
C ALA A 15 -4.63 -16.59 -0.62
N GLY A 16 -4.84 -15.27 -0.59
CA GLY A 16 -5.43 -14.51 -1.69
C GLY A 16 -4.61 -14.61 -2.97
N GLY A 17 -3.28 -14.48 -2.86
CA GLY A 17 -2.37 -14.62 -3.97
C GLY A 17 -2.38 -16.00 -4.62
N LEU A 18 -2.40 -17.06 -3.81
CA LEU A 18 -2.52 -18.45 -4.29
C LEU A 18 -3.87 -18.67 -4.96
N ALA A 19 -4.97 -18.28 -4.30
CA ALA A 19 -6.29 -18.39 -4.86
C ALA A 19 -6.40 -17.63 -6.20
N GLY A 20 -5.94 -16.38 -6.24
CA GLY A 20 -5.95 -15.57 -7.46
C GLY A 20 -5.11 -16.16 -8.59
N THR A 21 -3.94 -16.69 -8.30
CA THR A 21 -3.09 -17.35 -9.29
C THR A 21 -3.75 -18.63 -9.84
N LEU A 22 -4.42 -19.40 -8.97
CA LEU A 22 -5.16 -20.61 -9.40
C LEU A 22 -6.36 -20.25 -10.27
N PHE A 23 -7.20 -19.31 -9.81
CA PHE A 23 -8.37 -18.85 -10.57
C PHE A 23 -7.98 -18.16 -11.87
N GLY A 24 -6.90 -17.35 -11.87
CA GLY A 24 -6.42 -16.64 -13.03
C GLY A 24 -6.07 -17.55 -14.21
N ARG A 25 -5.63 -18.79 -13.95
CA ARG A 25 -5.33 -19.79 -15.00
C ARG A 25 -6.56 -20.24 -15.80
N PHE A 26 -7.74 -20.14 -15.22
CA PHE A 26 -9.01 -20.52 -15.85
C PHE A 26 -9.69 -19.34 -16.54
N LEU A 27 -9.23 -18.12 -16.32
CA LEU A 27 -9.81 -16.91 -16.87
C LEU A 27 -9.17 -16.58 -18.23
N LYS A 28 -10.04 -16.21 -19.18
CA LYS A 28 -9.59 -15.68 -20.48
C LYS A 28 -8.90 -14.33 -20.29
N GLU A 29 -7.95 -13.99 -21.16
CA GLU A 29 -7.20 -12.73 -21.10
C GLU A 29 -8.10 -11.48 -21.02
N ASN A 30 -9.21 -11.46 -21.75
CA ASN A 30 -10.19 -10.35 -21.69
C ASN A 30 -10.81 -10.18 -20.30
N VAL A 31 -11.02 -11.29 -19.55
CA VAL A 31 -11.57 -11.24 -18.19
C VAL A 31 -10.51 -10.73 -17.23
N GLN A 32 -9.26 -11.19 -17.38
CA GLN A 32 -8.12 -10.70 -16.57
C GLN A 32 -7.90 -9.20 -16.80
N ASP A 33 -7.94 -8.71 -18.04
CA ASP A 33 -7.84 -7.29 -18.37
C ASP A 33 -8.98 -6.47 -17.73
N THR A 34 -10.22 -6.99 -17.82
CA THR A 34 -11.36 -6.34 -17.16
C THR A 34 -11.19 -6.29 -15.65
N LEU A 35 -10.75 -7.36 -15.00
CA LEU A 35 -10.47 -7.40 -13.56
C LEU A 35 -9.38 -6.39 -13.18
N SER A 36 -8.30 -6.30 -13.96
CA SER A 36 -7.23 -5.31 -13.74
C SER A 36 -7.78 -3.89 -13.79
N LYS A 37 -8.63 -3.58 -14.78
CA LYS A 37 -9.27 -2.27 -14.90
C LYS A 37 -10.23 -1.98 -13.75
N CYS A 38 -11.04 -2.96 -13.34
CA CYS A 38 -11.91 -2.82 -12.17
C CYS A 38 -11.10 -2.55 -10.89
N CYS A 39 -9.98 -3.27 -10.70
CA CYS A 39 -9.06 -3.02 -9.59
C CYS A 39 -8.49 -1.60 -9.66
N GLY A 40 -8.07 -1.15 -10.85
CA GLY A 40 -7.56 0.19 -11.06
C GLY A 40 -8.57 1.29 -10.70
N VAL A 41 -9.81 1.16 -11.18
CA VAL A 41 -10.91 2.10 -10.86
C VAL A 41 -11.19 2.11 -9.35
N SER A 42 -11.29 0.93 -8.73
CA SER A 42 -11.53 0.83 -7.29
C SER A 42 -10.39 1.48 -6.47
N THR A 43 -9.13 1.24 -6.87
CA THR A 43 -7.96 1.83 -6.21
C THR A 43 -7.94 3.36 -6.37
N LEU A 44 -8.30 3.89 -7.55
CA LEU A 44 -8.47 5.32 -7.77
C LEU A 44 -9.51 5.92 -6.83
N MET A 45 -10.68 5.31 -6.75
CA MET A 45 -11.79 5.81 -5.92
C MET A 45 -11.44 5.76 -4.43
N ILE A 46 -10.75 4.71 -3.97
CA ILE A 46 -10.25 4.63 -2.59
C ILE A 46 -9.25 5.76 -2.32
N GLY A 47 -8.32 6.01 -3.24
CA GLY A 47 -7.36 7.11 -3.12
C GLY A 47 -8.03 8.47 -3.08
N ILE A 48 -9.00 8.74 -3.95
CA ILE A 48 -9.77 9.99 -3.97
C ILE A 48 -10.54 10.16 -2.65
N ALA A 49 -11.29 9.13 -2.24
CA ALA A 49 -12.12 9.20 -1.03
C ALA A 49 -11.26 9.45 0.21
N GLY A 50 -10.14 8.74 0.37
CA GLY A 50 -9.24 8.93 1.51
C GLY A 50 -8.53 10.29 1.51
N ALA A 51 -8.18 10.83 0.34
CA ALA A 51 -7.63 12.17 0.24
C ALA A 51 -8.67 13.23 0.59
N LEU A 52 -9.88 13.13 0.05
CA LEU A 52 -10.98 14.06 0.34
C LEU A 52 -11.38 14.04 1.82
N GLU A 53 -11.43 12.85 2.44
CA GLU A 53 -11.71 12.71 3.89
C GLU A 53 -10.75 13.54 4.75
N LYS A 54 -9.49 13.66 4.34
CA LYS A 54 -8.46 14.39 5.10
C LYS A 54 -8.27 15.83 4.65
N MET A 55 -8.73 16.18 3.46
CA MET A 55 -8.66 17.55 2.93
C MET A 55 -9.90 18.39 3.28
N LEU A 56 -11.05 17.75 3.49
CA LEU A 56 -12.31 18.45 3.72
C LEU A 56 -12.64 18.44 5.22
N THR A 57 -12.90 19.63 5.77
CA THR A 57 -13.38 19.83 7.14
C THR A 57 -14.71 20.58 7.13
N LEU A 58 -15.57 20.25 8.09
CA LEU A 58 -16.83 20.96 8.30
C LEU A 58 -16.61 21.98 9.43
N GLU A 59 -16.55 23.25 9.08
CA GLU A 59 -16.42 24.35 10.04
C GLU A 59 -17.62 25.25 9.95
N ASN A 60 -18.33 25.43 11.07
CA ASN A 60 -19.52 26.28 11.17
C ASN A 60 -20.62 25.99 10.12
N GLY A 61 -20.77 24.71 9.71
CA GLY A 61 -21.76 24.32 8.70
C GLY A 61 -21.31 24.57 7.24
N ALA A 62 -20.11 25.07 7.02
CA ALA A 62 -19.51 25.23 5.71
C ALA A 62 -18.36 24.22 5.50
N ILE A 63 -18.22 23.74 4.26
CA ILE A 63 -17.09 22.87 3.88
C ILE A 63 -15.87 23.76 3.62
N SER A 64 -14.80 23.55 4.36
CA SER A 64 -13.49 24.14 4.09
C SER A 64 -12.51 23.08 3.61
N SER A 65 -11.48 23.47 2.87
CA SER A 65 -10.43 22.56 2.38
C SER A 65 -9.07 22.97 2.92
N GLY A 66 -8.33 21.97 3.44
CA GLY A 66 -6.99 22.13 3.99
C GLY A 66 -5.98 21.12 3.43
N GLY A 67 -4.74 21.18 3.91
CA GLY A 67 -3.72 20.19 3.60
C GLY A 67 -3.05 20.31 2.22
N SER A 68 -3.50 21.25 1.35
CA SER A 68 -2.94 21.38 -0.01
C SER A 68 -1.46 21.72 -0.01
N MET A 69 -1.01 22.64 0.87
CA MET A 69 0.40 23.02 0.99
C MET A 69 1.26 21.83 1.45
N LEU A 70 0.79 21.12 2.48
CA LEU A 70 1.44 19.89 2.97
C LEU A 70 1.61 18.89 1.85
N LEU A 71 0.52 18.64 1.09
CA LEU A 71 0.52 17.66 0.00
C LEU A 71 1.54 18.02 -1.06
N VAL A 72 1.54 19.27 -1.56
CA VAL A 72 2.46 19.75 -2.58
C VAL A 72 3.92 19.63 -2.10
N LEU A 73 4.22 20.08 -0.88
CA LEU A 73 5.58 20.04 -0.34
C LEU A 73 6.05 18.60 -0.14
N CYS A 74 5.24 17.75 0.50
CA CYS A 74 5.62 16.36 0.76
C CYS A 74 5.84 15.58 -0.53
N LEU A 75 4.94 15.70 -1.51
CA LEU A 75 5.07 14.99 -2.79
C LEU A 75 6.26 15.49 -3.59
N THR A 76 6.48 16.82 -3.65
CA THR A 76 7.59 17.38 -4.43
C THR A 76 8.94 17.02 -3.82
N VAL A 77 9.13 17.31 -2.53
CA VAL A 77 10.39 17.04 -1.83
C VAL A 77 10.61 15.53 -1.70
N GLY A 78 9.57 14.79 -1.29
CA GLY A 78 9.62 13.34 -1.18
C GLY A 78 9.91 12.65 -2.50
N GLY A 79 9.31 13.13 -3.59
CA GLY A 79 9.57 12.63 -4.94
C GLY A 79 11.02 12.87 -5.39
N VAL A 80 11.57 14.05 -5.11
CA VAL A 80 12.99 14.35 -5.41
C VAL A 80 13.92 13.43 -4.61
N ILE A 81 13.66 13.27 -3.30
CA ILE A 81 14.46 12.37 -2.45
C ILE A 81 14.38 10.93 -2.98
N GLY A 82 13.18 10.44 -3.27
CA GLY A 82 12.99 9.07 -3.76
C GLY A 82 13.58 8.81 -5.14
N GLU A 83 13.56 9.81 -6.04
CA GLU A 83 14.22 9.73 -7.34
C GLU A 83 15.74 9.68 -7.19
N LEU A 84 16.32 10.50 -6.31
CA LEU A 84 17.75 10.48 -6.00
C LEU A 84 18.19 9.14 -5.40
N LEU A 85 17.36 8.54 -4.53
CA LEU A 85 17.61 7.23 -3.93
C LEU A 85 17.24 6.06 -4.86
N ASN A 86 16.55 6.34 -5.98
CA ASN A 86 16.04 5.35 -6.93
C ASN A 86 15.29 4.19 -6.24
N LEU A 87 14.34 4.52 -5.37
CA LEU A 87 13.58 3.52 -4.59
C LEU A 87 12.78 2.57 -5.49
N GLU A 88 12.21 3.07 -6.58
CA GLU A 88 11.52 2.24 -7.57
C GLU A 88 12.45 1.15 -8.13
N GLY A 89 13.69 1.53 -8.49
CA GLY A 89 14.71 0.59 -8.97
C GLY A 89 15.09 -0.45 -7.89
N ALA A 90 15.12 -0.07 -6.62
CA ALA A 90 15.36 -0.99 -5.51
C ALA A 90 14.22 -2.01 -5.35
N PHE A 91 12.95 -1.56 -5.40
CA PHE A 91 11.79 -2.46 -5.39
C PHE A 91 11.78 -3.41 -6.59
N GLU A 92 12.08 -2.91 -7.79
CA GLU A 92 12.19 -3.75 -8.98
C GLU A 92 13.34 -4.76 -8.89
N ALA A 93 14.49 -4.35 -8.37
CA ALA A 93 15.63 -5.24 -8.17
C ALA A 93 15.30 -6.37 -7.19
N PHE A 94 14.63 -6.05 -6.10
CA PHE A 94 14.14 -7.05 -5.15
C PHE A 94 13.09 -7.96 -5.78
N GLY A 95 12.17 -7.41 -6.58
CA GLY A 95 11.20 -8.21 -7.34
C GLY A 95 11.85 -9.14 -8.37
N ARG A 96 12.91 -8.69 -9.06
CA ARG A 96 13.69 -9.54 -9.98
C ARG A 96 14.39 -10.68 -9.23
N TRP A 97 15.02 -10.39 -8.11
CA TRP A 97 15.64 -11.40 -7.28
C TRP A 97 14.62 -12.44 -6.80
N LEU A 98 13.44 -12.02 -6.33
CA LEU A 98 12.35 -12.93 -5.96
C LEU A 98 11.90 -13.79 -7.13
N LYS A 99 11.71 -13.20 -8.30
CA LYS A 99 11.32 -13.88 -9.54
C LYS A 99 12.28 -15.03 -9.89
N GLU A 100 13.58 -14.77 -9.80
CA GLU A 100 14.61 -15.78 -10.07
C GLU A 100 14.60 -16.88 -9.02
N LYS A 101 14.55 -16.52 -7.74
CA LYS A 101 14.58 -17.47 -6.61
C LYS A 101 13.35 -18.37 -6.53
N THR A 102 12.20 -17.90 -7.01
CA THR A 102 10.92 -18.63 -6.93
C THR A 102 10.57 -19.41 -8.20
N GLY A 103 11.49 -19.49 -9.16
CA GLY A 103 11.27 -20.25 -10.40
C GLY A 103 10.33 -19.58 -11.40
N ASN A 104 9.93 -18.32 -11.16
CA ASN A 104 9.04 -17.55 -12.04
C ASN A 104 9.81 -16.78 -13.13
N ALA A 105 11.01 -17.22 -13.49
CA ALA A 105 11.91 -16.51 -14.41
C ALA A 105 11.25 -16.15 -15.77
N LYS A 106 10.32 -16.99 -16.23
CA LYS A 106 9.61 -16.81 -17.52
C LYS A 106 8.44 -15.82 -17.44
N ASP A 107 7.94 -15.48 -16.27
CA ASP A 107 6.80 -14.56 -16.12
C ASP A 107 7.25 -13.11 -16.31
N LYS A 108 6.84 -12.49 -17.40
CA LYS A 108 7.18 -11.11 -17.75
C LYS A 108 6.49 -10.09 -16.84
N GLY A 109 5.31 -10.41 -16.29
CA GLY A 109 4.49 -9.56 -15.43
C GLY A 109 4.88 -9.56 -13.96
N PHE A 110 5.66 -10.57 -13.51
CA PHE A 110 5.93 -10.83 -12.10
C PHE A 110 6.41 -9.60 -11.31
N VAL A 111 7.41 -8.89 -11.82
CA VAL A 111 7.99 -7.74 -11.12
C VAL A 111 6.98 -6.60 -10.99
N ASN A 112 6.24 -6.32 -12.07
CA ASN A 112 5.20 -5.29 -12.05
C ASN A 112 4.07 -5.65 -11.08
N ALA A 113 3.60 -6.90 -11.10
CA ALA A 113 2.60 -7.39 -10.16
C ALA A 113 3.07 -7.28 -8.71
N PHE A 114 4.32 -7.67 -8.42
CA PHE A 114 4.94 -7.56 -7.11
C PHE A 114 5.00 -6.10 -6.62
N VAL A 115 5.56 -5.20 -7.42
CA VAL A 115 5.72 -3.78 -7.04
C VAL A 115 4.36 -3.13 -6.82
N THR A 116 3.44 -3.29 -7.79
CA THR A 116 2.10 -2.68 -7.71
C THR A 116 1.32 -3.18 -6.51
N ALA A 117 1.29 -4.50 -6.28
CA ALA A 117 0.62 -5.09 -5.13
C ALA A 117 1.24 -4.63 -3.81
N SER A 118 2.57 -4.64 -3.70
CA SER A 118 3.27 -4.20 -2.50
C SER A 118 2.93 -2.75 -2.13
N LEU A 119 2.95 -1.85 -3.10
CA LEU A 119 2.58 -0.45 -2.88
C LEU A 119 1.13 -0.31 -2.47
N THR A 120 0.21 -1.06 -3.11
CA THR A 120 -1.23 -1.01 -2.79
C THR A 120 -1.51 -1.41 -1.34
N VAL A 121 -0.90 -2.50 -0.86
CA VAL A 121 -1.23 -3.05 0.47
C VAL A 121 -0.33 -2.54 1.61
N CYS A 122 0.87 -2.00 1.32
CA CYS A 122 1.74 -1.41 2.34
C CYS A 122 1.37 0.03 2.69
N ILE A 123 0.82 0.80 1.73
CA ILE A 123 0.49 2.21 1.93
C ILE A 123 -0.87 2.32 2.62
N GLY A 124 -0.89 2.97 3.79
CA GLY A 124 -2.13 3.29 4.49
C GLY A 124 -2.01 3.29 6.01
N ALA A 125 -2.82 4.15 6.65
CA ALA A 125 -2.83 4.33 8.10
C ALA A 125 -3.20 3.05 8.86
N MET A 126 -4.08 2.20 8.30
CA MET A 126 -4.50 0.95 8.93
C MET A 126 -3.33 -0.01 9.20
N ALA A 127 -2.34 -0.05 8.30
CA ALA A 127 -1.15 -0.89 8.48
C ALA A 127 -0.35 -0.42 9.71
N ILE A 128 -0.18 0.89 9.88
CA ILE A 128 0.58 1.49 10.98
C ILE A 128 -0.19 1.41 12.30
N VAL A 129 -1.43 1.93 12.32
CA VAL A 129 -2.27 1.95 13.53
C VAL A 129 -2.54 0.54 14.04
N GLY A 130 -2.91 -0.38 13.16
CA GLY A 130 -3.18 -1.77 13.54
C GLY A 130 -1.95 -2.48 14.06
N SER A 131 -0.77 -2.23 13.47
CA SER A 131 0.50 -2.80 13.96
C SER A 131 0.90 -2.25 15.32
N ILE A 132 0.66 -0.96 15.58
CA ILE A 132 0.90 -0.36 16.90
C ILE A 132 -0.05 -0.94 17.95
N GLN A 133 -1.34 -1.09 17.65
CA GLN A 133 -2.32 -1.68 18.55
C GLN A 133 -1.97 -3.14 18.87
N ASP A 134 -1.68 -3.93 17.84
CA ASP A 134 -1.25 -5.33 18.01
C ASP A 134 0.03 -5.45 18.84
N GLY A 135 1.00 -4.54 18.63
CA GLY A 135 2.28 -4.53 19.35
C GLY A 135 2.20 -4.06 20.81
N LEU A 136 1.22 -3.20 21.16
CA LEU A 136 1.09 -2.65 22.53
C LEU A 136 0.07 -3.39 23.38
N THR A 137 -1.06 -3.76 22.79
CA THR A 137 -2.20 -4.31 23.52
C THR A 137 -2.54 -5.74 23.12
N GLY A 138 -1.99 -6.24 22.02
CA GLY A 138 -2.36 -7.51 21.42
C GLY A 138 -3.72 -7.48 20.71
N ASP A 139 -4.30 -6.29 20.53
CA ASP A 139 -5.52 -6.10 19.76
C ASP A 139 -5.22 -6.09 18.26
N TYR A 140 -5.59 -7.16 17.58
CA TYR A 140 -5.37 -7.38 16.15
C TYR A 140 -6.62 -7.06 15.30
N SER A 141 -7.67 -6.48 15.84
CA SER A 141 -8.96 -6.27 15.15
C SER A 141 -8.81 -5.44 13.87
N VAL A 142 -8.02 -4.37 13.90
CA VAL A 142 -7.74 -3.52 12.73
C VAL A 142 -6.97 -4.28 11.66
N LEU A 143 -5.94 -5.07 12.04
CA LEU A 143 -5.18 -5.88 11.09
C LEU A 143 -6.00 -7.06 10.55
N ALA A 144 -6.91 -7.63 11.34
CA ALA A 144 -7.83 -8.67 10.87
C ALA A 144 -8.80 -8.13 9.81
N THR A 145 -9.35 -6.93 10.02
CA THR A 145 -10.18 -6.25 9.01
C THR A 145 -9.38 -5.98 7.75
N LYS A 146 -8.15 -5.46 7.92
CA LYS A 146 -7.23 -5.24 6.80
C LYS A 146 -6.92 -6.54 6.06
N ALA A 147 -6.73 -7.66 6.77
CA ALA A 147 -6.44 -8.96 6.17
C ALA A 147 -7.55 -9.42 5.20
N VAL A 148 -8.81 -9.17 5.52
CA VAL A 148 -9.92 -9.46 4.60
C VAL A 148 -9.84 -8.60 3.34
N LEU A 149 -9.55 -7.30 3.50
CA LEU A 149 -9.40 -6.39 2.37
C LEU A 149 -8.20 -6.77 1.49
N ASP A 150 -7.04 -7.00 2.10
CA ASP A 150 -5.81 -7.37 1.40
C ASP A 150 -5.97 -8.73 0.68
N PHE A 151 -6.65 -9.72 1.31
CA PHE A 151 -6.96 -10.98 0.66
C PHE A 151 -7.71 -10.78 -0.66
N ILE A 152 -8.77 -9.97 -0.64
CA ILE A 152 -9.61 -9.72 -1.83
C ILE A 152 -8.79 -8.97 -2.89
N ILE A 153 -8.10 -7.91 -2.51
CA ILE A 153 -7.29 -7.09 -3.41
C ILE A 153 -6.21 -7.94 -4.07
N ILE A 154 -5.46 -8.70 -3.28
CA ILE A 154 -4.35 -9.53 -3.78
C ILE A 154 -4.87 -10.70 -4.61
N MET A 155 -6.02 -11.28 -4.26
CA MET A 155 -6.65 -12.31 -5.08
C MET A 155 -6.97 -11.75 -6.48
N VAL A 156 -7.60 -10.59 -6.59
CA VAL A 156 -7.94 -9.96 -7.88
C VAL A 156 -6.67 -9.57 -8.63
N MET A 157 -5.68 -8.97 -7.95
CA MET A 157 -4.40 -8.59 -8.58
C MET A 157 -3.61 -9.80 -9.06
N SER A 158 -3.61 -10.92 -8.31
CA SER A 158 -2.94 -12.15 -8.74
C SER A 158 -3.64 -12.80 -9.92
N CYS A 159 -4.98 -12.71 -10.01
CA CYS A 159 -5.74 -13.15 -11.18
C CYS A 159 -5.35 -12.38 -12.45
N SER A 160 -5.17 -11.06 -12.33
CA SER A 160 -5.05 -10.15 -13.48
C SER A 160 -3.60 -9.82 -13.85
N LEU A 161 -2.72 -9.64 -12.84
CA LEU A 161 -1.34 -9.23 -13.04
C LEU A 161 -0.34 -10.39 -12.93
N GLY A 162 -0.77 -11.50 -12.34
CA GLY A 162 0.05 -12.71 -12.17
C GLY A 162 0.56 -12.94 -10.75
N PRO A 163 1.31 -14.04 -10.54
CA PRO A 163 1.67 -14.56 -9.21
C PRO A 163 2.59 -13.65 -8.40
N GLY A 164 3.25 -12.68 -9.04
CA GLY A 164 4.10 -11.70 -8.36
C GLY A 164 3.37 -10.95 -7.25
N ALA A 165 2.05 -10.71 -7.39
CA ALA A 165 1.25 -10.02 -6.41
C ALA A 165 1.22 -10.74 -5.04
N ALA A 166 1.23 -12.08 -5.00
CA ALA A 166 1.27 -12.86 -3.77
C ALA A 166 2.52 -12.56 -2.92
N PHE A 167 3.63 -12.22 -3.56
CA PHE A 167 4.90 -11.92 -2.88
C PHE A 167 4.92 -10.56 -2.16
N SER A 168 3.88 -9.73 -2.33
CA SER A 168 3.66 -8.54 -1.51
C SER A 168 3.50 -8.87 -0.01
N ALA A 169 3.22 -10.12 0.32
CA ALA A 169 3.27 -10.63 1.70
C ALA A 169 4.61 -10.33 2.39
N ILE A 170 5.74 -10.35 1.66
CA ILE A 170 7.08 -10.14 2.22
C ILE A 170 7.25 -8.69 2.72
N PRO A 171 7.10 -7.64 1.88
CA PRO A 171 7.22 -6.27 2.36
C PRO A 171 6.15 -5.91 3.40
N VAL A 172 4.93 -6.49 3.33
CA VAL A 172 3.92 -6.31 4.38
C VAL A 172 4.38 -6.91 5.69
N ALA A 173 4.89 -8.14 5.70
CA ALA A 173 5.42 -8.78 6.92
C ALA A 173 6.56 -7.97 7.53
N ILE A 174 7.48 -7.45 6.71
CA ILE A 174 8.59 -6.61 7.16
C ILE A 174 8.06 -5.30 7.74
N LEU A 175 7.19 -4.59 7.02
CA LEU A 175 6.65 -3.29 7.46
C LEU A 175 5.84 -3.45 8.75
N GLN A 176 4.79 -4.27 8.74
CA GLN A 176 3.91 -4.45 9.90
C GLN A 176 4.65 -5.09 11.06
N GLY A 177 5.48 -6.11 10.80
CA GLY A 177 6.29 -6.76 11.82
C GLY A 177 7.27 -5.80 12.49
N SER A 178 7.94 -4.93 11.73
CA SER A 178 8.84 -3.92 12.30
C SER A 178 8.08 -2.87 13.12
N VAL A 179 6.93 -2.40 12.65
CA VAL A 179 6.09 -1.44 13.40
C VAL A 179 5.55 -2.09 14.68
N THR A 180 5.08 -3.34 14.61
CA THR A 180 4.61 -4.10 15.77
C THR A 180 5.74 -4.30 16.81
N ALA A 181 6.93 -4.70 16.36
CA ALA A 181 8.08 -4.90 17.23
C ALA A 181 8.58 -3.58 17.87
N LEU A 182 8.47 -2.47 17.14
CA LEU A 182 8.90 -1.14 17.57
C LEU A 182 7.74 -0.26 18.05
N ALA A 183 6.57 -0.85 18.34
CA ALA A 183 5.34 -0.12 18.65
C ALA A 183 5.51 0.93 19.77
N GLY A 184 6.28 0.62 20.81
CA GLY A 184 6.58 1.53 21.91
C GLY A 184 7.37 2.79 21.46
N LEU A 185 8.22 2.66 20.45
CA LEU A 185 9.01 3.78 19.89
C LEU A 185 8.21 4.55 18.85
N VAL A 186 7.38 3.85 18.07
CA VAL A 186 6.61 4.46 16.95
C VAL A 186 5.40 5.21 17.47
N ARG A 187 4.73 4.70 18.52
CA ARG A 187 3.51 5.29 19.07
C ARG A 187 3.60 6.79 19.38
N PRO A 188 4.61 7.32 20.09
CA PRO A 188 4.68 8.74 20.41
C PRO A 188 4.84 9.62 19.17
N MET A 189 5.31 9.07 18.03
CA MET A 189 5.43 9.77 16.76
C MET A 189 4.12 9.78 15.96
N MET A 190 3.19 8.89 16.27
CA MET A 190 1.91 8.75 15.56
C MET A 190 0.81 9.54 16.29
N THR A 191 0.99 10.85 16.39
CA THR A 191 -0.06 11.77 16.84
C THR A 191 -1.24 11.76 15.87
N GLU A 192 -2.39 12.28 16.27
CA GLU A 192 -3.55 12.40 15.38
C GLU A 192 -3.22 13.21 14.13
N ALA A 193 -2.48 14.30 14.26
CA ALA A 193 -1.99 15.10 13.14
C ALA A 193 -1.07 14.27 12.20
N ALA A 194 -0.12 13.51 12.77
CA ALA A 194 0.78 12.66 12.00
C ALA A 194 0.03 11.57 11.22
N LEU A 195 -0.99 10.94 11.84
CA LEU A 195 -1.84 9.95 11.20
C LEU A 195 -2.71 10.56 10.10
N ASN A 196 -3.24 11.75 10.30
CA ASN A 196 -4.03 12.47 9.30
C ASN A 196 -3.16 12.85 8.10
N ASN A 197 -1.96 13.38 8.33
CA ASN A 197 -1.01 13.72 7.28
C ASN A 197 -0.55 12.48 6.48
N LEU A 198 -0.23 11.39 7.19
CA LEU A 198 0.12 10.09 6.59
C LEU A 198 -1.03 9.56 5.73
N SER A 199 -2.26 9.64 6.25
CA SER A 199 -3.45 9.17 5.55
C SER A 199 -3.71 10.00 4.28
N LEU A 200 -3.56 11.32 4.35
CA LEU A 200 -3.70 12.22 3.21
C LEU A 200 -2.71 11.87 2.10
N VAL A 201 -1.42 11.92 2.42
CA VAL A 201 -0.35 11.65 1.44
C VAL A 201 -0.42 10.22 0.93
N GLY A 202 -0.64 9.24 1.82
CA GLY A 202 -0.81 7.83 1.46
C GLY A 202 -1.97 7.60 0.49
N SER A 203 -3.10 8.26 0.70
CA SER A 203 -4.27 8.17 -0.19
C SER A 203 -3.96 8.69 -1.59
N VAL A 204 -3.17 9.76 -1.71
CA VAL A 204 -2.72 10.26 -3.03
C VAL A 204 -1.73 9.28 -3.69
N LEU A 205 -0.88 8.61 -2.93
CA LEU A 205 -0.03 7.56 -3.50
C LEU A 205 -0.87 6.37 -4.00
N ILE A 206 -1.93 5.97 -3.26
CA ILE A 206 -2.88 4.94 -3.70
C ILE A 206 -3.58 5.36 -4.99
N PHE A 207 -3.99 6.64 -5.11
CA PHE A 207 -4.52 7.18 -6.35
C PHE A 207 -3.53 7.02 -7.52
N CYS A 208 -2.24 7.32 -7.31
CA CYS A 208 -1.18 7.13 -8.31
C CYS A 208 -1.01 5.66 -8.71
N VAL A 209 -1.15 4.72 -7.77
CA VAL A 209 -1.18 3.26 -8.07
C VAL A 209 -2.37 2.93 -8.97
N GLY A 210 -3.55 3.47 -8.68
CA GLY A 210 -4.75 3.30 -9.52
C GLY A 210 -4.56 3.79 -10.95
N ILE A 211 -3.88 4.94 -11.14
CA ILE A 211 -3.46 5.43 -12.46
C ILE A 211 -2.60 4.38 -13.17
N ASN A 212 -1.60 3.84 -12.49
CA ASN A 212 -0.70 2.85 -13.08
C ASN A 212 -1.41 1.54 -13.45
N LEU A 213 -2.44 1.14 -12.70
CA LEU A 213 -3.24 -0.05 -13.02
C LEU A 213 -4.09 0.15 -14.28
N LEU A 214 -4.61 1.36 -14.53
CA LEU A 214 -5.47 1.64 -15.67
C LEU A 214 -4.69 1.93 -16.95
N TRP A 215 -3.62 2.71 -16.85
CA TRP A 215 -2.91 3.24 -18.01
C TRP A 215 -1.47 2.71 -18.14
N GLY A 216 -1.12 1.69 -17.37
CA GLY A 216 0.25 1.18 -17.27
C GLY A 216 1.15 2.11 -16.44
N LYS A 217 2.39 1.74 -16.27
CA LYS A 217 3.35 2.45 -15.42
C LYS A 217 3.62 3.87 -15.94
N LYS A 218 2.95 4.86 -15.38
CA LYS A 218 3.09 6.30 -15.68
C LYS A 218 3.81 7.05 -14.57
N ILE A 219 3.63 6.62 -13.31
CA ILE A 219 4.14 7.27 -12.12
C ILE A 219 5.03 6.29 -11.38
N ARG A 220 6.23 6.71 -10.98
CA ARG A 220 7.14 5.94 -10.13
C ARG A 220 6.73 6.07 -8.68
N VAL A 221 5.68 5.35 -8.28
CA VAL A 221 5.04 5.53 -6.97
C VAL A 221 5.98 5.19 -5.82
N ALA A 222 6.87 4.20 -5.97
CA ALA A 222 7.84 3.89 -4.92
C ALA A 222 8.81 5.06 -4.66
N ASN A 223 9.13 5.88 -5.68
CA ASN A 223 9.92 7.09 -5.49
C ASN A 223 9.17 8.20 -4.72
N LEU A 224 7.85 8.09 -4.56
CA LEU A 224 7.06 9.00 -3.74
C LEU A 224 6.96 8.56 -2.28
N LEU A 225 7.43 7.37 -1.89
CA LEU A 225 7.35 6.87 -0.51
C LEU A 225 7.98 7.80 0.54
N PRO A 226 9.11 8.53 0.29
CA PRO A 226 9.64 9.47 1.26
C PRO A 226 8.65 10.59 1.62
N ALA A 227 7.67 10.89 0.75
CA ALA A 227 6.61 11.86 1.06
C ALA A 227 5.79 11.46 2.30
N ILE A 228 5.61 10.15 2.56
CA ILE A 228 4.91 9.64 3.75
C ILE A 228 5.70 9.99 5.02
N VAL A 229 7.02 9.82 4.97
CA VAL A 229 7.90 10.14 6.11
C VAL A 229 7.89 11.65 6.38
N LEU A 230 7.96 12.47 5.32
CA LEU A 230 7.86 13.93 5.43
C LEU A 230 6.50 14.38 5.97
N ALA A 231 5.40 13.72 5.57
CA ALA A 231 4.07 14.01 6.07
C ALA A 231 3.93 13.76 7.57
N VAL A 232 4.52 12.67 8.08
CA VAL A 232 4.59 12.39 9.52
C VAL A 232 5.45 13.44 10.23
N ALA A 233 6.63 13.77 9.68
CA ALA A 233 7.54 14.75 10.26
C ALA A 233 6.91 16.16 10.32
N ALA A 234 6.14 16.54 9.31
CA ALA A 234 5.43 17.83 9.27
C ALA A 234 4.38 18.03 10.38
N ALA A 235 3.95 16.96 11.06
CA ALA A 235 3.06 17.06 12.20
C ALA A 235 3.73 17.62 13.47
N PHE A 236 5.06 17.77 13.46
CA PHE A 236 5.86 18.26 14.57
C PHE A 236 6.46 19.66 14.31
N LEU A 237 6.14 20.25 13.16
CA LEU A 237 6.52 21.63 12.78
C LEU A 237 5.38 22.60 13.07
#